data_9d6a2a7c82dc5bdeb70813b4bb9ae39f
#
_entry.id   9d6a2a7c82dc5bdeb70813b4bb9ae39f
#
_cell.length_a   1.000
_cell.length_b   1.000
_cell.length_c   1.000
_cell.angle_alpha   90.00
_cell.angle_beta   90.00
_cell.angle_gamma   90.00
#
_symmetry.space_group_name_H-M   'P 1'
#
loop_
_entity.id
_entity.type
_entity.pdbx_description
1 polymer ?
#
loop_
_entity_poly.entity_id
_entity_poly.type
_entity_poly.pdbx_seq_one_letter_code
_entity_poly.pdbx_strand_id
1 'polypeptide(L)'
;MCDSQALANEAASEDQRTMIGRLFRRSPDPGGRRIARTPPDTVVWAIGDIHGCSDLLRVLLRVILEDVAAHRPQRAVLVFLGDYVDRGPDSKGVLDTLCELSAHREIDVHFLRGNHEERMEGFLVQPDLGPGWCEYGGRECLGSFGINPPEAGDPPELWEEASLRLNLALDPRHRALLASQKASVAFGDFFFAHAGAEPGVPLSEQDPK
;
A
#
# COMPACT_ATOMS: atom_id res chain seq x y z
N MET A 1 -3.80 8.76 -42.06
CA MET A 1 -3.30 9.44 -40.85
C MET A 1 -3.79 8.72 -39.58
N CYS A 2 -3.56 7.43 -39.46
CA CYS A 2 -4.04 6.62 -38.32
C CYS A 2 -2.99 5.67 -37.70
N ASP A 3 -1.75 5.63 -38.22
CA ASP A 3 -0.75 4.64 -37.80
C ASP A 3 0.31 5.17 -36.79
N SER A 4 0.39 6.49 -36.57
CA SER A 4 1.44 7.06 -35.72
C SER A 4 1.13 6.98 -34.22
N GLN A 5 -0.15 6.85 -33.83
CA GLN A 5 -0.55 6.74 -32.42
C GLN A 5 -0.45 5.32 -31.87
N ALA A 6 -0.62 4.31 -32.71
CA ALA A 6 -0.46 2.92 -32.31
C ALA A 6 1.01 2.57 -32.00
N LEU A 7 1.94 3.03 -32.85
CA LEU A 7 3.37 2.82 -32.65
C LEU A 7 3.96 3.56 -31.42
N ALA A 8 3.40 4.74 -31.08
CA ALA A 8 3.79 5.48 -29.88
C ALA A 8 3.35 4.79 -28.57
N ASN A 9 2.18 4.12 -28.60
CA ASN A 9 1.69 3.36 -27.44
C ASN A 9 2.45 2.02 -27.24
N GLU A 10 2.90 1.36 -28.31
CA GLU A 10 3.72 0.16 -28.20
C GLU A 10 5.14 0.48 -27.69
N ALA A 11 5.75 1.55 -28.17
CA ALA A 11 7.09 1.97 -27.71
C ALA A 11 7.09 2.41 -26.23
N ALA A 12 6.04 3.09 -25.74
CA ALA A 12 5.88 3.43 -24.33
C ALA A 12 5.70 2.20 -23.43
N SER A 13 5.05 1.14 -23.93
CA SER A 13 4.88 -0.12 -23.20
C SER A 13 6.16 -0.94 -23.10
N GLU A 14 7.01 -0.92 -24.13
CA GLU A 14 8.31 -1.61 -24.12
C GLU A 14 9.34 -0.93 -23.22
N ASP A 15 9.36 0.39 -23.17
CA ASP A 15 10.31 1.13 -22.33
C ASP A 15 9.97 1.01 -20.85
N GLN A 16 8.69 0.99 -20.48
CA GLN A 16 8.23 0.70 -19.11
C GLN A 16 8.56 -0.74 -18.69
N ARG A 17 8.36 -1.73 -19.56
CA ARG A 17 8.73 -3.13 -19.31
C ARG A 17 10.24 -3.30 -19.11
N THR A 18 11.05 -2.59 -19.88
CA THR A 18 12.51 -2.64 -19.79
C THR A 18 13.04 -1.96 -18.52
N MET A 19 12.38 -0.91 -18.05
CA MET A 19 12.76 -0.18 -16.84
C MET A 19 12.45 -0.98 -15.57
N ILE A 20 11.27 -1.61 -15.48
CA ILE A 20 10.88 -2.47 -14.36
C ILE A 20 11.70 -3.77 -14.34
N GLY A 21 11.96 -4.38 -15.49
CA GLY A 21 12.81 -5.57 -15.60
C GLY A 21 14.27 -5.34 -15.16
N ARG A 22 14.76 -4.09 -15.15
CA ARG A 22 16.08 -3.74 -14.62
C ARG A 22 16.11 -3.66 -13.09
N LEU A 23 15.01 -3.33 -12.44
CA LEU A 23 14.89 -3.30 -10.97
C LEU A 23 15.01 -4.70 -10.34
N PHE A 24 14.69 -5.75 -11.08
CA PHE A 24 14.70 -7.14 -10.60
C PHE A 24 15.90 -7.99 -11.11
N ARG A 25 16.90 -7.39 -11.80
CA ARG A 25 18.11 -8.11 -12.17
C ARG A 25 18.96 -8.41 -10.94
N ARG A 26 19.09 -9.69 -10.59
CA ARG A 26 20.06 -10.18 -9.62
C ARG A 26 21.47 -9.74 -10.03
N SER A 27 22.10 -8.88 -9.21
CA SER A 27 23.54 -8.64 -9.33
C SER A 27 24.29 -9.89 -8.83
N PRO A 28 25.34 -10.37 -9.52
CA PRO A 28 26.19 -11.43 -8.99
C PRO A 28 26.93 -10.93 -7.75
N ASP A 29 26.97 -11.74 -6.70
CA ASP A 29 27.63 -11.44 -5.43
C ASP A 29 29.16 -11.51 -5.58
N PRO A 30 29.93 -10.43 -5.32
CA PRO A 30 31.38 -10.43 -5.47
C PRO A 30 32.17 -10.83 -4.21
N GLY A 31 31.55 -11.40 -3.17
CA GLY A 31 32.36 -11.72 -1.99
C GLY A 31 31.66 -12.42 -0.85
N GLY A 32 31.44 -13.72 -0.88
CA GLY A 32 31.24 -14.60 0.28
C GLY A 32 30.18 -14.18 1.31
N ARG A 33 29.38 -13.13 1.06
CA ARG A 33 28.28 -12.68 1.90
C ARG A 33 27.13 -13.68 1.77
N ARG A 34 26.57 -14.09 2.89
CA ARG A 34 25.32 -14.85 2.94
C ARG A 34 24.23 -14.03 2.21
N ILE A 35 23.76 -14.53 1.06
CA ILE A 35 22.66 -13.91 0.32
C ILE A 35 21.38 -14.23 1.05
N ALA A 36 20.63 -13.20 1.47
CA ALA A 36 19.30 -13.36 2.06
C ALA A 36 18.35 -14.04 1.05
N ARG A 37 17.55 -14.97 1.52
CA ARG A 37 16.65 -15.80 0.69
C ARG A 37 15.26 -15.84 1.27
N THR A 38 14.26 -15.82 0.39
CA THR A 38 12.89 -16.23 0.70
C THR A 38 12.83 -17.75 0.95
N PRO A 39 11.76 -18.28 1.54
CA PRO A 39 11.52 -19.72 1.58
C PRO A 39 11.61 -20.34 0.18
N PRO A 40 11.93 -21.65 0.07
CA PRO A 40 11.99 -22.35 -1.23
C PRO A 40 10.71 -22.10 -2.05
N ASP A 41 10.86 -21.97 -3.36
CA ASP A 41 9.79 -21.79 -4.34
C ASP A 41 8.80 -20.65 -4.03
N THR A 42 9.22 -19.67 -3.21
CA THR A 42 8.44 -18.50 -2.82
C THR A 42 9.03 -17.24 -3.45
N VAL A 43 8.19 -16.46 -4.13
CA VAL A 43 8.53 -15.11 -4.59
C VAL A 43 7.72 -14.11 -3.79
N VAL A 44 8.39 -13.06 -3.30
CA VAL A 44 7.78 -11.99 -2.50
C VAL A 44 7.95 -10.68 -3.24
N TRP A 45 6.84 -9.99 -3.48
CA TRP A 45 6.80 -8.59 -3.93
C TRP A 45 6.47 -7.72 -2.73
N ALA A 46 7.33 -6.76 -2.42
CA ALA A 46 7.08 -5.74 -1.39
C ALA A 46 6.72 -4.43 -2.06
N ILE A 47 5.58 -3.85 -1.68
CA ILE A 47 5.03 -2.61 -2.23
C ILE A 47 5.07 -1.56 -1.12
N GLY A 48 5.78 -0.45 -1.36
CA GLY A 48 5.87 0.68 -0.45
C GLY A 48 4.61 1.54 -0.42
N ASP A 49 4.75 2.75 0.11
CA ASP A 49 3.69 3.74 0.28
C ASP A 49 2.92 3.98 -1.02
N ILE A 50 1.60 3.99 -0.94
CA ILE A 50 0.70 4.15 -2.09
C ILE A 50 0.05 5.53 -2.07
N HIS A 51 -0.31 6.00 -0.88
CA HIS A 51 -0.83 7.35 -0.67
C HIS A 51 -1.89 7.76 -1.70
N GLY A 52 -3.01 7.06 -1.75
CA GLY A 52 -4.15 7.43 -2.60
C GLY A 52 -3.90 7.42 -4.12
N CYS A 53 -2.79 6.83 -4.59
CA CYS A 53 -2.47 6.71 -6.02
C CYS A 53 -3.06 5.42 -6.62
N SER A 54 -4.39 5.32 -6.69
CA SER A 54 -5.09 4.11 -7.12
C SER A 54 -4.81 3.71 -8.56
N ASP A 55 -4.59 4.68 -9.44
CA ASP A 55 -4.25 4.49 -10.84
C ASP A 55 -2.88 3.83 -11.01
N LEU A 56 -1.87 4.33 -10.29
CA LEU A 56 -0.51 3.76 -10.30
C LEU A 56 -0.49 2.36 -9.65
N LEU A 57 -1.24 2.17 -8.56
CA LEU A 57 -1.39 0.87 -7.93
C LEU A 57 -1.93 -0.18 -8.92
N ARG A 58 -2.99 0.14 -9.66
CA ARG A 58 -3.58 -0.78 -10.64
C ARG A 58 -2.60 -1.15 -11.76
N VAL A 59 -1.79 -0.20 -12.21
CA VAL A 59 -0.73 -0.47 -13.20
C VAL A 59 0.32 -1.41 -12.61
N LEU A 60 0.82 -1.12 -11.40
CA LEU A 60 1.81 -1.96 -10.72
C LEU A 60 1.30 -3.39 -10.48
N LEU A 61 0.06 -3.53 -10.01
CA LEU A 61 -0.56 -4.84 -9.78
C LEU A 61 -0.66 -5.65 -11.08
N ARG A 62 -1.02 -5.02 -12.19
CA ARG A 62 -1.05 -5.70 -13.49
C ARG A 62 0.32 -6.28 -13.83
N VAL A 63 1.39 -5.51 -13.68
CA VAL A 63 2.77 -5.95 -13.95
C VAL A 63 3.17 -7.11 -13.03
N ILE A 64 2.83 -7.03 -11.74
CA ILE A 64 3.11 -8.11 -10.78
C ILE A 64 2.34 -9.39 -11.15
N LEU A 65 1.05 -9.27 -11.50
CA LEU A 65 0.24 -10.43 -11.90
C LEU A 65 0.74 -11.08 -13.19
N GLU A 66 1.19 -10.28 -14.16
CA GLU A 66 1.85 -10.79 -15.38
C GLU A 66 3.16 -11.54 -15.03
N ASP A 67 3.94 -11.01 -14.09
CA ASP A 67 5.19 -11.65 -13.61
C ASP A 67 4.89 -12.97 -12.88
N VAL A 68 3.88 -13.00 -12.01
CA VAL A 68 3.40 -14.24 -11.36
C VAL A 68 3.00 -15.28 -12.42
N ALA A 69 2.22 -14.88 -13.40
CA ALA A 69 1.76 -15.77 -14.47
C ALA A 69 2.90 -16.31 -15.33
N ALA A 70 3.97 -15.52 -15.56
CA ALA A 70 5.13 -15.90 -16.34
C ALA A 70 6.04 -16.87 -15.58
N HIS A 71 6.33 -16.61 -14.30
CA HIS A 71 7.28 -17.37 -13.48
C HIS A 71 6.64 -18.56 -12.76
N ARG A 72 5.32 -18.53 -12.54
CA ARG A 72 4.53 -19.58 -11.88
C ARG A 72 5.18 -20.12 -10.59
N PRO A 73 5.54 -19.25 -9.63
CA PRO A 73 6.10 -19.71 -8.37
C PRO A 73 5.07 -20.62 -7.65
N GLN A 74 5.54 -21.56 -6.83
CA GLN A 74 4.63 -22.38 -6.01
C GLN A 74 3.88 -21.52 -4.99
N ARG A 75 4.54 -20.44 -4.50
CA ARG A 75 3.94 -19.46 -3.60
C ARG A 75 4.27 -18.05 -4.06
N ALA A 76 3.23 -17.29 -4.44
CA ALA A 76 3.30 -15.87 -4.72
C ALA A 76 2.83 -15.09 -3.49
N VAL A 77 3.67 -14.18 -2.99
CA VAL A 77 3.37 -13.37 -1.79
C VAL A 77 3.49 -11.89 -2.14
N LEU A 78 2.45 -11.11 -1.81
CA LEU A 78 2.48 -9.65 -1.88
C LEU A 78 2.46 -9.09 -0.46
N VAL A 79 3.44 -8.25 -0.14
CA VAL A 79 3.52 -7.53 1.13
C VAL A 79 3.37 -6.04 0.85
N PHE A 80 2.28 -5.46 1.29
CA PHE A 80 2.05 -4.02 1.27
C PHE A 80 2.56 -3.42 2.58
N LEU A 81 3.45 -2.44 2.48
CA LEU A 81 4.21 -1.95 3.64
C LEU A 81 3.48 -0.89 4.47
N GLY A 82 2.24 -0.52 4.13
CA GLY A 82 1.47 0.52 4.81
C GLY A 82 1.34 1.79 3.98
N ASP A 83 0.75 2.82 4.57
CA ASP A 83 0.51 4.14 3.99
C ASP A 83 -0.27 4.08 2.67
N TYR A 84 -1.47 3.48 2.74
CA TYR A 84 -2.39 3.33 1.60
C TYR A 84 -3.15 4.61 1.33
N VAL A 85 -3.50 5.32 2.40
CA VAL A 85 -4.36 6.50 2.39
C VAL A 85 -3.56 7.80 2.43
N ASP A 86 -4.28 8.92 2.33
CA ASP A 86 -3.80 10.30 2.41
C ASP A 86 -2.97 10.77 1.21
N ARG A 87 -2.75 12.08 1.10
CA ARG A 87 -1.93 12.82 0.13
C ARG A 87 -2.42 12.74 -1.32
N GLY A 88 -2.62 11.55 -1.83
CA GLY A 88 -3.09 11.35 -3.20
C GLY A 88 -4.61 11.44 -3.35
N PRO A 89 -5.09 11.53 -4.58
CA PRO A 89 -6.49 11.94 -4.85
C PRO A 89 -7.53 10.85 -4.59
N ASP A 90 -7.14 9.58 -4.44
CA ASP A 90 -8.09 8.46 -4.44
C ASP A 90 -7.75 7.37 -3.42
N SER A 91 -7.70 7.75 -2.15
CA SER A 91 -7.52 6.80 -1.02
C SER A 91 -8.62 5.73 -0.99
N LYS A 92 -9.87 6.12 -1.30
CA LYS A 92 -10.98 5.17 -1.41
C LYS A 92 -10.74 4.12 -2.49
N GLY A 93 -10.32 4.52 -3.68
CA GLY A 93 -10.02 3.60 -4.78
C GLY A 93 -8.83 2.69 -4.50
N VAL A 94 -7.85 3.13 -3.70
CA VAL A 94 -6.78 2.26 -3.19
C VAL A 94 -7.37 1.19 -2.29
N LEU A 95 -8.17 1.55 -1.28
CA LEU A 95 -8.80 0.57 -0.37
C LEU A 95 -9.70 -0.41 -1.13
N ASP A 96 -10.51 0.07 -2.09
CA ASP A 96 -11.33 -0.78 -2.95
C ASP A 96 -10.46 -1.81 -3.70
N THR A 97 -9.36 -1.37 -4.32
CA THR A 97 -8.43 -2.22 -5.07
C THR A 97 -7.76 -3.27 -4.18
N LEU A 98 -7.33 -2.89 -2.98
CA LEU A 98 -6.70 -3.81 -2.02
C LEU A 98 -7.71 -4.84 -1.49
N CYS A 99 -8.96 -4.45 -1.26
CA CYS A 99 -10.05 -5.37 -0.89
C CYS A 99 -10.33 -6.39 -2.00
N GLU A 100 -10.37 -5.95 -3.26
CA GLU A 100 -10.51 -6.85 -4.41
C GLU A 100 -9.35 -7.83 -4.50
N LEU A 101 -8.12 -7.34 -4.33
CA LEU A 101 -6.93 -8.19 -4.36
C LEU A 101 -6.92 -9.23 -3.24
N SER A 102 -7.36 -8.88 -2.03
CA SER A 102 -7.43 -9.81 -0.89
C SER A 102 -8.38 -10.99 -1.09
N ALA A 103 -9.29 -10.88 -2.05
CA ALA A 103 -10.22 -11.96 -2.43
C ALA A 103 -9.58 -13.01 -3.37
N HIS A 104 -8.40 -12.73 -3.94
CA HIS A 104 -7.68 -13.66 -4.80
C HIS A 104 -7.00 -14.76 -3.97
N ARG A 105 -7.41 -16.01 -4.20
CA ARG A 105 -6.90 -17.17 -3.42
C ARG A 105 -5.54 -17.69 -3.89
N GLU A 106 -5.08 -17.27 -5.05
CA GLU A 106 -3.83 -17.75 -5.65
C GLU A 106 -2.61 -16.95 -5.18
N ILE A 107 -2.82 -15.83 -4.50
CA ILE A 107 -1.78 -14.93 -4.02
C ILE A 107 -1.97 -14.74 -2.51
N ASP A 108 -0.89 -14.92 -1.77
CA ASP A 108 -0.85 -14.67 -0.33
C ASP A 108 -0.58 -13.18 -0.09
N VAL A 109 -1.60 -12.44 0.34
CA VAL A 109 -1.52 -10.99 0.49
C VAL A 109 -1.42 -10.60 1.96
N HIS A 110 -0.44 -9.75 2.28
CA HIS A 110 -0.21 -9.23 3.62
C HIS A 110 -0.23 -7.72 3.63
N PHE A 111 -0.98 -7.14 4.55
CA PHE A 111 -1.07 -5.70 4.75
C PHE A 111 -0.38 -5.32 6.05
N LEU A 112 0.61 -4.43 5.97
CA LEU A 112 1.21 -3.83 7.16
C LEU A 112 0.51 -2.50 7.47
N ARG A 113 0.57 -2.11 8.73
CA ARG A 113 -0.01 -0.86 9.21
C ARG A 113 0.98 0.27 9.02
N GLY A 114 0.57 1.32 8.33
CA GLY A 114 1.29 2.58 8.24
C GLY A 114 0.79 3.60 9.26
N ASN A 115 1.56 4.64 9.47
CA ASN A 115 1.17 5.72 10.38
C ASN A 115 0.02 6.58 9.83
N HIS A 116 -0.23 6.57 8.53
CA HIS A 116 -1.37 7.26 7.91
C HIS A 116 -2.69 6.55 8.20
N GLU A 117 -2.74 5.23 8.16
CA GLU A 117 -3.91 4.46 8.60
C GLU A 117 -4.21 4.69 10.09
N GLU A 118 -3.17 4.74 10.92
CA GLU A 118 -3.33 5.00 12.35
C GLU A 118 -3.93 6.40 12.61
N ARG A 119 -3.49 7.43 11.88
CA ARG A 119 -4.07 8.78 11.98
C ARG A 119 -5.51 8.83 11.54
N MET A 120 -5.84 8.19 10.41
CA MET A 120 -7.22 8.10 9.92
C MET A 120 -8.12 7.38 10.94
N GLU A 121 -7.69 6.24 11.48
CA GLU A 121 -8.43 5.51 12.52
C GLU A 121 -8.57 6.34 13.81
N GLY A 122 -7.53 7.06 14.19
CA GLY A 122 -7.58 8.01 15.32
C GLY A 122 -8.65 9.08 15.12
N PHE A 123 -8.74 9.67 13.93
CA PHE A 123 -9.78 10.65 13.58
C PHE A 123 -11.19 10.05 13.64
N LEU A 124 -11.38 8.81 13.26
CA LEU A 124 -12.69 8.13 13.35
C LEU A 124 -13.20 7.98 14.78
N VAL A 125 -12.30 7.95 15.76
CA VAL A 125 -12.62 7.80 17.19
C VAL A 125 -12.60 9.15 17.91
N GLN A 126 -11.69 10.03 17.53
CA GLN A 126 -11.44 11.34 18.13
C GLN A 126 -11.41 12.40 17.02
N PRO A 127 -12.56 13.02 16.71
CA PRO A 127 -12.68 14.02 15.63
C PRO A 127 -11.78 15.25 15.79
N ASP A 128 -11.40 15.60 17.00
CA ASP A 128 -10.46 16.69 17.33
C ASP A 128 -9.04 16.45 16.81
N LEU A 129 -8.67 15.23 16.41
CA LEU A 129 -7.43 14.92 15.71
C LEU A 129 -7.46 15.31 14.22
N GLY A 130 -8.63 15.66 13.69
CA GLY A 130 -8.85 15.97 12.28
C GLY A 130 -7.95 17.08 11.73
N PRO A 131 -7.82 18.25 12.38
CA PRO A 131 -6.91 19.29 11.91
C PRO A 131 -5.49 18.80 11.73
N GLY A 132 -4.93 18.11 12.73
CA GLY A 132 -3.58 17.56 12.66
C GLY A 132 -3.43 16.46 11.61
N TRP A 133 -4.42 15.59 11.44
CA TRP A 133 -4.39 14.56 10.38
C TRP A 133 -4.41 15.21 8.97
N CYS A 134 -5.22 16.24 8.79
CA CYS A 134 -5.32 16.95 7.52
C CYS A 134 -4.02 17.64 7.08
N GLU A 135 -3.14 18.04 8.00
CA GLU A 135 -1.80 18.54 7.68
C GLU A 135 -0.89 17.49 7.01
N TYR A 136 -1.21 16.20 7.18
CA TYR A 136 -0.45 15.09 6.61
C TYR A 136 -1.13 14.45 5.39
N GLY A 137 -2.19 15.06 4.86
CA GLY A 137 -2.87 14.59 3.64
C GLY A 137 -4.24 13.95 3.88
N GLY A 138 -4.79 14.07 5.09
CA GLY A 138 -6.15 13.60 5.41
C GLY A 138 -7.25 14.36 4.65
N ARG A 139 -6.96 15.58 4.17
CA ARG A 139 -7.89 16.38 3.34
C ARG A 139 -8.21 15.65 2.04
N GLU A 140 -7.18 15.15 1.36
CA GLU A 140 -7.30 14.39 0.12
C GLU A 140 -8.03 13.07 0.37
N CYS A 141 -7.76 12.43 1.50
CA CYS A 141 -8.46 11.22 1.89
C CYS A 141 -9.96 11.48 2.06
N LEU A 142 -10.36 12.48 2.87
CA LEU A 142 -11.76 12.89 3.02
C LEU A 142 -12.40 13.21 1.67
N GLY A 143 -11.70 13.97 0.81
CA GLY A 143 -12.14 14.30 -0.54
C GLY A 143 -12.43 13.07 -1.40
N SER A 144 -11.61 12.03 -1.30
CA SER A 144 -11.79 10.78 -2.04
C SER A 144 -13.07 10.01 -1.65
N PHE A 145 -13.56 10.24 -0.43
CA PHE A 145 -14.86 9.73 0.05
C PHE A 145 -16.03 10.71 -0.18
N GLY A 146 -15.80 11.80 -0.92
CA GLY A 146 -16.82 12.81 -1.21
C GLY A 146 -17.18 13.70 0.01
N ILE A 147 -16.25 13.85 0.94
CA ILE A 147 -16.41 14.63 2.15
C ILE A 147 -15.56 15.90 2.01
N ASN A 148 -16.21 17.07 2.10
CA ASN A 148 -15.47 18.32 2.18
C ASN A 148 -14.76 18.39 3.54
N PRO A 149 -13.42 18.47 3.56
CA PRO A 149 -12.68 18.57 4.80
C PRO A 149 -12.93 19.95 5.44
N PRO A 150 -13.19 20.05 6.76
CA PRO A 150 -13.25 21.32 7.45
C PRO A 150 -11.90 22.05 7.40
N GLU A 151 -11.91 23.37 7.64
CA GLU A 151 -10.70 24.15 7.81
C GLU A 151 -10.19 24.06 9.26
N ALA A 152 -8.90 24.26 9.47
CA ALA A 152 -8.28 24.08 10.80
C ALA A 152 -8.91 24.97 11.91
N GLY A 153 -9.51 26.11 11.54
CA GLY A 153 -10.19 27.03 12.45
C GLY A 153 -11.70 26.81 12.58
N ASP A 154 -12.24 25.81 11.90
CA ASP A 154 -13.68 25.52 11.95
C ASP A 154 -14.10 24.94 13.29
N PRO A 155 -15.40 25.12 13.67
CA PRO A 155 -15.96 24.60 14.92
C PRO A 155 -15.82 23.07 15.02
N PRO A 156 -15.64 22.52 16.25
CA PRO A 156 -15.51 21.08 16.48
C PRO A 156 -16.64 20.24 15.86
N GLU A 157 -17.85 20.77 15.82
CA GLU A 157 -19.03 20.10 15.29
C GLU A 157 -18.88 19.71 13.81
N LEU A 158 -18.12 20.50 13.01
CA LEU A 158 -17.86 20.16 11.61
C LEU A 158 -16.87 19.00 11.49
N TRP A 159 -15.93 18.88 12.42
CA TRP A 159 -15.00 17.75 12.48
C TRP A 159 -15.72 16.47 12.94
N GLU A 160 -16.65 16.59 13.89
CA GLU A 160 -17.54 15.49 14.30
C GLU A 160 -18.40 15.00 13.13
N GLU A 161 -19.00 15.92 12.36
CA GLU A 161 -19.77 15.59 11.16
C GLU A 161 -18.88 14.89 10.11
N ALA A 162 -17.69 15.41 9.82
CA ALA A 162 -16.77 14.82 8.86
C ALA A 162 -16.34 13.40 9.27
N SER A 163 -16.04 13.18 10.55
CA SER A 163 -15.71 11.86 11.10
C SER A 163 -16.89 10.89 10.98
N LEU A 164 -18.09 11.32 11.34
CA LEU A 164 -19.30 10.51 11.20
C LEU A 164 -19.54 10.12 9.72
N ARG A 165 -19.40 11.08 8.80
CA ARG A 165 -19.56 10.84 7.35
C ARG A 165 -18.52 9.85 6.83
N LEU A 166 -17.24 9.97 7.23
CA LEU A 166 -16.21 9.01 6.86
C LEU A 166 -16.52 7.64 7.44
N ASN A 167 -16.95 7.57 8.70
CA ASN A 167 -17.40 6.34 9.31
C ASN A 167 -18.52 5.65 8.50
N LEU A 168 -19.48 6.40 8.00
CA LEU A 168 -20.59 5.85 7.19
C LEU A 168 -20.15 5.46 5.77
N ALA A 169 -19.17 6.15 5.20
CA ALA A 169 -18.68 5.93 3.85
C ALA A 169 -17.70 4.74 3.74
N LEU A 170 -17.03 4.36 4.84
CA LEU A 170 -16.15 3.20 4.88
C LEU A 170 -16.97 1.90 4.74
N ASP A 171 -16.74 1.19 3.63
CA ASP A 171 -17.32 -0.15 3.39
C ASP A 171 -16.88 -1.14 4.49
N PRO A 172 -17.71 -2.12 4.89
CA PRO A 172 -17.30 -3.17 5.80
C PRO A 172 -16.02 -3.91 5.39
N ARG A 173 -15.73 -4.03 4.08
CA ARG A 173 -14.49 -4.64 3.58
C ARG A 173 -13.28 -3.75 3.88
N HIS A 174 -13.40 -2.41 3.75
CA HIS A 174 -12.34 -1.46 4.14
C HIS A 174 -11.99 -1.64 5.61
N ARG A 175 -13.00 -1.70 6.49
CA ARG A 175 -12.79 -1.91 7.93
C ARG A 175 -12.13 -3.24 8.24
N ALA A 176 -12.54 -4.31 7.56
CA ALA A 176 -11.93 -5.62 7.71
C ALA A 176 -10.47 -5.64 7.27
N LEU A 177 -10.14 -4.95 6.17
CA LEU A 177 -8.77 -4.79 5.69
C LEU A 177 -7.92 -4.01 6.71
N LEU A 178 -8.38 -2.85 7.16
CA LEU A 178 -7.70 -2.02 8.15
C LEU A 178 -7.47 -2.80 9.46
N ALA A 179 -8.47 -3.53 9.94
CA ALA A 179 -8.35 -4.36 11.13
C ALA A 179 -7.42 -5.58 10.97
N SER A 180 -7.16 -6.03 9.74
CA SER A 180 -6.28 -7.16 9.44
C SER A 180 -4.80 -6.81 9.35
N GLN A 181 -4.46 -5.53 9.38
CA GLN A 181 -3.09 -5.03 9.25
C GLN A 181 -2.20 -5.55 10.38
N LYS A 182 -0.96 -5.83 10.04
CA LYS A 182 0.08 -6.31 10.96
C LYS A 182 1.17 -5.27 11.13
N ALA A 183 1.85 -5.28 12.26
CA ALA A 183 3.03 -4.44 12.48
C ALA A 183 4.20 -4.90 11.60
N SER A 184 4.36 -6.21 11.40
CA SER A 184 5.45 -6.79 10.61
C SER A 184 5.10 -8.19 10.11
N VAL A 185 5.84 -8.65 9.09
CA VAL A 185 5.85 -10.06 8.65
C VAL A 185 7.27 -10.47 8.25
N ALA A 186 7.57 -11.76 8.28
CA ALA A 186 8.85 -12.30 7.85
C ALA A 186 8.69 -13.44 6.84
N PHE A 187 9.57 -13.45 5.83
CA PHE A 187 9.64 -14.51 4.81
C PHE A 187 11.09 -14.92 4.58
N GLY A 188 11.49 -16.04 5.13
CA GLY A 188 12.88 -16.50 5.10
C GLY A 188 13.81 -15.55 5.86
N ASP A 189 14.80 -15.01 5.16
CA ASP A 189 15.77 -14.07 5.74
C ASP A 189 15.31 -12.59 5.66
N PHE A 190 14.08 -12.31 5.19
CA PHE A 190 13.52 -10.97 5.04
C PHE A 190 12.50 -10.68 6.13
N PHE A 191 12.64 -9.50 6.75
CA PHE A 191 11.69 -8.93 7.69
C PHE A 191 11.11 -7.64 7.11
N PHE A 192 9.81 -7.52 7.13
CA PHE A 192 9.08 -6.37 6.58
C PHE A 192 8.34 -5.65 7.70
N ALA A 193 8.56 -4.35 7.81
CA ALA A 193 7.85 -3.43 8.69
C ALA A 193 7.74 -2.08 7.99
N HIS A 194 6.72 -1.28 8.34
CA HIS A 194 6.50 0.02 7.70
C HIS A 194 7.64 1.00 8.01
N ALA A 195 7.87 1.30 9.28
CA ALA A 195 8.85 2.32 9.70
C ALA A 195 10.24 1.77 10.04
N GLY A 196 10.43 0.44 10.03
CA GLY A 196 11.69 -0.20 10.39
C GLY A 196 11.63 -1.02 11.68
N ALA A 197 12.81 -1.30 12.25
CA ALA A 197 12.96 -2.06 13.48
C ALA A 197 13.85 -1.31 14.47
N GLU A 198 13.60 -1.47 15.75
CA GLU A 198 14.42 -0.84 16.80
C GLU A 198 15.82 -1.44 16.84
N PRO A 199 16.88 -0.62 16.69
CA PRO A 199 18.24 -1.12 16.72
C PRO A 199 18.59 -1.77 18.06
N GLY A 200 19.22 -2.95 18.03
CA GLY A 200 19.66 -3.67 19.23
C GLY A 200 18.60 -4.53 19.89
N VAL A 201 17.35 -4.50 19.41
CA VAL A 201 16.26 -5.39 19.83
C VAL A 201 16.12 -6.52 18.80
N PRO A 202 16.04 -7.80 19.22
CA PRO A 202 15.78 -8.90 18.30
C PRO A 202 14.49 -8.68 17.51
N LEU A 203 14.47 -9.06 16.22
CA LEU A 203 13.28 -8.89 15.36
C LEU A 203 12.04 -9.62 15.89
N SER A 204 12.22 -10.69 16.67
CA SER A 204 11.13 -11.41 17.33
C SER A 204 10.56 -10.72 18.58
N GLU A 205 11.25 -9.66 19.06
CA GLU A 205 10.92 -8.95 20.31
C GLU A 205 10.62 -7.47 20.06
N GLN A 206 10.45 -7.08 18.78
CA GLN A 206 10.08 -5.72 18.40
C GLN A 206 8.69 -5.37 18.95
N ASP A 207 8.55 -4.17 19.52
CA ASP A 207 7.25 -3.64 19.92
C ASP A 207 6.42 -3.35 18.67
N PRO A 208 5.19 -3.85 18.57
CA PRO A 208 4.31 -3.61 17.43
C PRO A 208 3.70 -2.20 17.40
N LYS A 209 4.12 -1.29 18.28
CA LYS A 209 3.62 0.10 18.35
C LYS A 209 4.25 0.99 17.31
#